data_26e7499171f371f64cb867cddc21fee0
#
_entry.id   26e7499171f371f64cb867cddc21fee0
#
_cell.length_a   1.000
_cell.length_b   1.000
_cell.length_c   1.000
_cell.angle_alpha   90.00
_cell.angle_beta   90.00
_cell.angle_gamma   90.00
#
_symmetry.space_group_name_H-M   'P 1'
#
loop_
_entity.id
_entity.type
_entity.pdbx_description
1 polymer ?
#
loop_
_entity_poly.entity_id
_entity_poly.type
_entity_poly.pdbx_seq_one_letter_code
_entity_poly.pdbx_strand_id
1 'polypeptide(L)'
;MLLLGIATFLYSQDEISKITITHGPYLQNVGSNEATIVWITDKPSIGWVELASDGNGSFYAKEHPRYFDTSNGIKNTSTIHAVKIKGLTPGKQYRYRVFAQEVLKHTGYKIIYGSYASTDVYYRKPLTFHTCNPQAPATSFVMVNDIHGDNKLLEDLMSRCNLTQTDFVLFNGDMLSFINSEDQLFKGFMDTAVRLFASEIPMYYARGNHETRG
;
A
#
# COMPACT_ATOMS: atom_id res chain seq x y z
N MET A 1 -32.23 41.76 43.44
CA MET A 1 -31.24 41.73 42.29
C MET A 1 -30.88 40.32 42.04
N LEU A 2 -31.51 39.69 41.03
CA LEU A 2 -31.37 38.26 40.72
C LEU A 2 -30.30 38.15 39.63
N LEU A 3 -29.17 37.52 39.93
CA LEU A 3 -28.14 37.19 38.92
C LEU A 3 -28.53 35.88 38.24
N LEU A 4 -28.92 35.93 36.97
CA LEU A 4 -29.04 34.78 36.09
C LEU A 4 -27.63 34.39 35.59
N GLY A 5 -27.12 33.27 36.08
CA GLY A 5 -25.91 32.66 35.52
C GLY A 5 -26.24 31.91 34.23
N ILE A 6 -25.73 32.40 33.09
CA ILE A 6 -25.82 31.67 31.82
C ILE A 6 -24.68 30.62 31.82
N ALA A 7 -25.02 29.35 31.95
CA ALA A 7 -24.09 28.24 31.74
C ALA A 7 -23.95 27.98 30.23
N THR A 8 -22.87 28.40 29.61
CA THR A 8 -22.50 28.04 28.23
C THR A 8 -21.94 26.60 28.26
N PHE A 9 -22.73 25.65 27.76
CA PHE A 9 -22.24 24.33 27.42
C PHE A 9 -21.39 24.43 26.14
N LEU A 10 -20.07 24.37 26.29
CA LEU A 10 -19.17 24.12 25.18
C LEU A 10 -19.30 22.64 24.79
N TYR A 11 -20.06 22.38 23.74
CA TYR A 11 -19.98 21.11 23.01
C TYR A 11 -18.63 21.11 22.28
N SER A 12 -17.69 20.35 22.80
CA SER A 12 -16.53 19.94 22.02
C SER A 12 -17.06 19.03 20.89
N GLN A 13 -17.11 19.55 19.68
CA GLN A 13 -17.21 18.70 18.50
C GLN A 13 -15.86 17.99 18.40
N ASP A 14 -15.81 16.74 18.82
CA ASP A 14 -14.70 15.87 18.46
C ASP A 14 -14.64 15.86 16.92
N GLU A 15 -13.63 16.50 16.34
CA GLU A 15 -13.38 16.42 14.90
C GLU A 15 -13.17 14.94 14.57
N ILE A 16 -14.14 14.36 13.89
CA ILE A 16 -14.05 12.97 13.42
C ILE A 16 -12.85 12.93 12.47
N SER A 17 -11.74 12.37 12.94
CA SER A 17 -10.53 12.25 12.13
C SER A 17 -10.85 11.49 10.83
N LYS A 18 -10.37 12.00 9.68
CA LYS A 18 -10.52 11.33 8.39
C LYS A 18 -9.66 10.07 8.36
N ILE A 19 -10.13 9.05 7.61
CA ILE A 19 -9.33 7.86 7.34
C ILE A 19 -8.04 8.23 6.61
N THR A 20 -6.94 7.54 6.93
CA THR A 20 -5.63 7.70 6.28
C THR A 20 -5.05 6.35 5.85
N ILE A 21 -4.24 6.37 4.78
CA ILE A 21 -3.37 5.26 4.42
C ILE A 21 -2.11 5.42 5.28
N THR A 22 -1.88 4.49 6.19
CA THR A 22 -0.77 4.53 7.14
C THR A 22 0.51 3.93 6.57
N HIS A 23 0.37 2.86 5.76
CA HIS A 23 1.51 2.15 5.15
C HIS A 23 1.18 1.73 3.72
N GLY A 24 2.18 1.73 2.84
CA GLY A 24 2.04 1.37 1.43
C GLY A 24 1.57 2.53 0.53
N PRO A 25 1.06 2.21 -0.68
CA PRO A 25 0.93 0.87 -1.24
C PRO A 25 2.27 0.24 -1.63
N TYR A 26 2.31 -1.09 -1.63
CA TYR A 26 3.45 -1.86 -2.12
C TYR A 26 2.98 -3.06 -2.96
N LEU A 27 3.86 -3.48 -3.87
CA LEU A 27 3.59 -4.54 -4.83
C LEU A 27 4.08 -5.88 -4.31
N GLN A 28 3.24 -6.91 -4.47
CA GLN A 28 3.60 -8.31 -4.21
C GLN A 28 3.06 -9.22 -5.32
N ASN A 29 3.66 -10.38 -5.48
CA ASN A 29 3.20 -11.43 -6.41
C ASN A 29 2.91 -10.88 -7.82
N VAL A 30 3.80 -10.00 -8.33
CA VAL A 30 3.70 -9.51 -9.69
C VAL A 30 4.19 -10.61 -10.64
N GLY A 31 3.23 -11.18 -11.37
CA GLY A 31 3.49 -12.19 -12.40
C GLY A 31 3.33 -11.61 -13.81
N SER A 32 3.25 -12.51 -14.80
CA SER A 32 3.03 -12.09 -16.19
C SER A 32 1.60 -11.60 -16.45
N ASN A 33 0.62 -12.07 -15.69
CA ASN A 33 -0.80 -11.77 -15.89
C ASN A 33 -1.56 -11.37 -14.62
N GLU A 34 -0.85 -11.18 -13.52
CA GLU A 34 -1.43 -10.79 -12.25
C GLU A 34 -0.48 -9.93 -11.43
N ALA A 35 -1.04 -9.15 -10.49
CA ALA A 35 -0.32 -8.39 -9.48
C ALA A 35 -1.17 -8.30 -8.21
N THR A 36 -0.53 -8.19 -7.05
CA THR A 36 -1.18 -7.87 -5.78
C THR A 36 -0.67 -6.53 -5.28
N ILE A 37 -1.58 -5.63 -4.92
CA ILE A 37 -1.28 -4.32 -4.35
C ILE A 37 -1.78 -4.32 -2.91
N VAL A 38 -0.90 -4.00 -1.97
CA VAL A 38 -1.17 -4.05 -0.53
C VAL A 38 -0.99 -2.67 0.09
N TRP A 39 -1.91 -2.27 0.96
CA TRP A 39 -1.79 -1.06 1.79
C TRP A 39 -2.56 -1.23 3.10
N ILE A 40 -2.23 -0.39 4.08
CA ILE A 40 -2.85 -0.40 5.40
C ILE A 40 -3.50 0.96 5.68
N THR A 41 -4.61 0.94 6.40
CA THR A 41 -5.34 2.12 6.84
C THR A 41 -5.47 2.15 8.37
N ASP A 42 -5.63 3.34 8.92
CA ASP A 42 -5.86 3.55 10.37
C ASP A 42 -7.25 3.12 10.83
N LYS A 43 -8.20 2.91 9.89
CA LYS A 43 -9.58 2.54 10.20
C LYS A 43 -10.09 1.43 9.29
N PRO A 44 -11.06 0.61 9.77
CA PRO A 44 -11.72 -0.38 8.94
C PRO A 44 -12.37 0.26 7.71
N SER A 45 -12.05 -0.26 6.53
CA SER A 45 -12.48 0.31 5.26
C SER A 45 -12.70 -0.76 4.19
N ILE A 46 -13.37 -0.38 3.11
CA ILE A 46 -13.41 -1.13 1.85
C ILE A 46 -12.32 -0.56 0.95
N GLY A 47 -11.39 -1.42 0.52
CA GLY A 47 -10.27 -1.04 -0.35
C GLY A 47 -10.49 -1.40 -1.81
N TRP A 48 -9.99 -0.57 -2.72
CA TRP A 48 -9.92 -0.89 -4.15
C TRP A 48 -8.74 -0.20 -4.85
N VAL A 49 -8.36 -0.77 -5.96
CA VAL A 49 -7.37 -0.21 -6.89
C VAL A 49 -8.09 0.27 -8.14
N GLU A 50 -7.78 1.47 -8.61
CA GLU A 50 -8.07 1.91 -9.97
C GLU A 50 -6.83 1.67 -10.83
N LEU A 51 -7.03 1.00 -11.98
CA LEU A 51 -5.96 0.58 -12.87
C LEU A 51 -6.17 1.12 -14.27
N ALA A 52 -5.10 1.61 -14.89
CA ALA A 52 -5.06 2.03 -16.28
C ALA A 52 -3.86 1.40 -16.99
N SER A 53 -3.98 1.18 -18.30
CA SER A 53 -2.81 0.92 -19.14
C SER A 53 -1.87 2.12 -19.11
N ASP A 54 -0.62 1.90 -19.49
CA ASP A 54 0.34 2.98 -19.66
C ASP A 54 -0.15 4.06 -20.64
N GLY A 55 0.33 5.27 -20.47
CA GLY A 55 -0.02 6.42 -21.31
C GLY A 55 0.27 7.76 -20.64
N ASN A 56 0.34 8.80 -21.45
CA ASN A 56 0.72 10.16 -21.04
C ASN A 56 -0.49 11.03 -20.61
N GLY A 57 -1.72 10.51 -20.72
CA GLY A 57 -2.93 11.26 -20.37
C GLY A 57 -3.08 11.39 -18.85
N SER A 58 -3.83 12.42 -18.43
CA SER A 58 -4.18 12.65 -17.05
C SER A 58 -4.96 11.46 -16.48
N PHE A 59 -4.48 10.89 -15.37
CA PHE A 59 -5.06 9.69 -14.78
C PHE A 59 -6.50 9.96 -14.30
N TYR A 60 -6.74 11.10 -13.68
CA TYR A 60 -8.06 11.45 -13.13
C TYR A 60 -9.09 11.93 -14.16
N ALA A 61 -8.68 12.17 -15.41
CA ALA A 61 -9.59 12.67 -16.45
C ALA A 61 -10.54 11.61 -17.00
N LYS A 62 -10.36 10.34 -16.67
CA LYS A 62 -11.18 9.22 -17.12
C LYS A 62 -11.49 8.28 -15.95
N GLU A 63 -12.63 7.62 -16.03
CA GLU A 63 -12.90 6.48 -15.15
C GLU A 63 -12.04 5.29 -15.54
N HIS A 64 -11.56 4.58 -14.53
CA HIS A 64 -10.74 3.38 -14.68
C HIS A 64 -11.42 2.18 -14.04
N PRO A 65 -11.16 0.95 -14.53
CA PRO A 65 -11.57 -0.27 -13.87
C PRO A 65 -11.18 -0.31 -12.40
N ARG A 66 -12.10 -0.75 -11.54
CA ARG A 66 -11.91 -0.87 -10.10
C ARG A 66 -11.81 -2.33 -9.71
N TYR A 67 -10.74 -2.65 -8.99
CA TYR A 67 -10.50 -3.98 -8.44
C TYR A 67 -10.59 -3.87 -6.92
N PHE A 68 -11.53 -4.62 -6.34
CA PHE A 68 -11.79 -4.54 -4.90
C PHE A 68 -11.06 -5.65 -4.14
N ASP A 69 -10.69 -5.34 -2.89
CA ASP A 69 -10.34 -6.36 -1.92
C ASP A 69 -11.60 -7.18 -1.58
N THR A 70 -11.58 -8.47 -1.92
CA THR A 70 -12.74 -9.34 -1.77
C THR A 70 -12.35 -10.70 -1.20
N SER A 71 -13.26 -11.27 -0.40
CA SER A 71 -13.22 -12.66 0.03
C SER A 71 -14.55 -13.33 -0.33
N ASN A 72 -14.50 -14.46 -1.02
CA ASN A 72 -15.70 -15.20 -1.48
C ASN A 72 -16.71 -14.32 -2.25
N GLY A 73 -16.21 -13.35 -3.03
CA GLY A 73 -17.04 -12.43 -3.81
C GLY A 73 -17.65 -11.27 -3.03
N ILE A 74 -17.36 -11.15 -1.73
CA ILE A 74 -17.81 -10.06 -0.87
C ILE A 74 -16.66 -9.10 -0.64
N LYS A 75 -16.92 -7.79 -0.69
CA LYS A 75 -15.93 -6.77 -0.36
C LYS A 75 -15.51 -6.89 1.10
N ASN A 76 -14.21 -6.98 1.34
CA ASN A 76 -13.65 -7.04 2.69
C ASN A 76 -13.76 -5.66 3.38
N THR A 77 -14.12 -5.69 4.65
CA THR A 77 -13.95 -4.54 5.54
C THR A 77 -12.78 -4.84 6.47
N SER A 78 -11.67 -4.16 6.27
CA SER A 78 -10.40 -4.42 6.97
C SER A 78 -9.61 -3.12 7.11
N THR A 79 -8.56 -3.15 7.92
CA THR A 79 -7.49 -2.15 7.91
C THR A 79 -6.34 -2.57 6.98
N ILE A 80 -6.22 -3.87 6.66
CA ILE A 80 -5.22 -4.39 5.72
C ILE A 80 -5.95 -4.74 4.43
N HIS A 81 -5.50 -4.16 3.32
CA HIS A 81 -6.04 -4.38 1.99
C HIS A 81 -5.02 -5.08 1.11
N ALA A 82 -5.45 -6.16 0.44
CA ALA A 82 -4.63 -6.93 -0.49
C ALA A 82 -5.44 -7.20 -1.78
N VAL A 83 -5.35 -6.29 -2.73
CA VAL A 83 -6.12 -6.38 -3.97
C VAL A 83 -5.36 -7.17 -5.01
N LYS A 84 -5.87 -8.33 -5.35
CA LYS A 84 -5.34 -9.16 -6.44
C LYS A 84 -6.00 -8.80 -7.77
N ILE A 85 -5.20 -8.35 -8.71
CA ILE A 85 -5.59 -7.99 -10.07
C ILE A 85 -5.16 -9.13 -11.00
N LYS A 86 -6.07 -9.62 -11.82
CA LYS A 86 -5.84 -10.71 -12.80
C LYS A 86 -6.16 -10.24 -14.22
N GLY A 87 -5.72 -11.02 -15.21
CA GLY A 87 -5.98 -10.74 -16.62
C GLY A 87 -5.13 -9.62 -17.20
N LEU A 88 -3.98 -9.36 -16.57
CA LEU A 88 -2.99 -8.40 -17.06
C LEU A 88 -2.25 -8.96 -18.28
N THR A 89 -1.74 -8.08 -19.14
CA THR A 89 -0.94 -8.43 -20.31
C THR A 89 0.53 -8.55 -19.92
N PRO A 90 1.23 -9.64 -20.30
CA PRO A 90 2.65 -9.82 -20.00
C PRO A 90 3.54 -8.69 -20.54
N GLY A 91 4.55 -8.29 -19.78
CA GLY A 91 5.55 -7.29 -20.18
C GLY A 91 4.98 -5.88 -20.41
N LYS A 92 3.84 -5.56 -19.80
CA LYS A 92 3.20 -4.25 -19.94
C LYS A 92 3.33 -3.44 -18.67
N GLN A 93 3.47 -2.13 -18.85
CA GLN A 93 3.37 -1.14 -17.78
C GLN A 93 1.91 -0.79 -17.54
N TYR A 94 1.58 -0.65 -16.26
CA TYR A 94 0.28 -0.19 -15.77
C TYR A 94 0.48 1.00 -14.85
N ARG A 95 -0.52 1.90 -14.84
CA ARG A 95 -0.65 3.01 -13.89
C ARG A 95 -1.76 2.70 -12.92
N TYR A 96 -1.58 3.03 -11.65
CA TYR A 96 -2.59 2.74 -10.64
C TYR A 96 -2.66 3.79 -9.54
N ARG A 97 -3.77 3.78 -8.81
CA ARG A 97 -3.93 4.39 -7.49
C ARG A 97 -4.77 3.51 -6.59
N VAL A 98 -4.63 3.69 -5.30
CA VAL A 98 -5.41 2.96 -4.29
C VAL A 98 -6.39 3.88 -3.59
N PHE A 99 -7.49 3.30 -3.13
CA PHE A 99 -8.53 3.94 -2.34
C PHE A 99 -8.90 3.10 -1.14
N ALA A 100 -9.35 3.78 -0.09
CA ALA A 100 -9.99 3.19 1.07
C ALA A 100 -11.20 4.03 1.48
N GLN A 101 -12.38 3.43 1.57
CA GLN A 101 -13.62 4.04 2.04
C GLN A 101 -13.92 3.53 3.44
N GLU A 102 -13.86 4.40 4.44
CA GLU A 102 -14.15 4.06 5.83
C GLU A 102 -15.54 3.44 5.99
N VAL A 103 -15.65 2.37 6.79
CA VAL A 103 -16.91 1.75 7.15
C VAL A 103 -17.22 2.07 8.61
N LEU A 104 -18.13 3.01 8.82
CA LEU A 104 -18.56 3.43 10.16
C LEU A 104 -19.44 2.39 10.84
N LYS A 105 -20.31 1.74 10.07
CA LYS A 105 -21.23 0.72 10.56
C LYS A 105 -21.65 -0.22 9.45
N HIS A 106 -21.69 -1.51 9.78
CA HIS A 106 -22.28 -2.54 8.90
C HIS A 106 -23.32 -3.32 9.71
N THR A 107 -24.57 -3.29 9.29
CA THR A 107 -25.68 -3.97 9.95
C THR A 107 -26.55 -4.65 8.91
N GLY A 108 -26.44 -5.96 8.78
CA GLY A 108 -27.13 -6.74 7.76
C GLY A 108 -26.79 -6.24 6.35
N TYR A 109 -27.78 -5.69 5.64
CA TYR A 109 -27.63 -5.15 4.29
C TYR A 109 -27.30 -3.65 4.25
N LYS A 110 -27.29 -2.95 5.38
CA LYS A 110 -27.03 -1.51 5.45
C LYS A 110 -25.60 -1.24 5.89
N ILE A 111 -24.86 -0.50 5.05
CA ILE A 111 -23.52 -0.01 5.35
C ILE A 111 -23.57 1.52 5.42
N ILE A 112 -22.96 2.10 6.45
CA ILE A 112 -22.76 3.54 6.62
C ILE A 112 -21.27 3.79 6.39
N TYR A 113 -20.97 4.62 5.39
CA TYR A 113 -19.62 4.99 5.03
C TYR A 113 -19.21 6.31 5.68
N GLY A 114 -17.95 6.42 6.03
CA GLY A 114 -17.29 7.64 6.48
C GLY A 114 -16.50 8.32 5.37
N SER A 115 -15.38 8.91 5.74
CA SER A 115 -14.44 9.55 4.82
C SER A 115 -13.72 8.52 3.95
N TYR A 116 -12.99 9.01 2.92
CA TYR A 116 -12.13 8.16 2.10
C TYR A 116 -10.71 8.70 2.04
N ALA A 117 -9.75 7.81 1.83
CA ALA A 117 -8.36 8.11 1.53
C ALA A 117 -7.97 7.55 0.16
N SER A 118 -7.02 8.16 -0.50
CA SER A 118 -6.46 7.67 -1.76
C SER A 118 -5.03 8.16 -1.96
N THR A 119 -4.27 7.47 -2.80
CA THR A 119 -3.01 8.03 -3.31
C THR A 119 -3.30 9.20 -4.26
N ASP A 120 -2.45 10.24 -4.18
CA ASP A 120 -2.63 11.45 -4.96
C ASP A 120 -2.22 11.24 -6.43
N VAL A 121 -3.09 11.64 -7.34
CA VAL A 121 -2.84 11.64 -8.80
C VAL A 121 -3.14 13.01 -9.45
N TYR A 122 -3.47 14.01 -8.64
CA TYR A 122 -3.72 15.38 -9.10
C TYR A 122 -2.43 16.19 -9.12
N TYR A 123 -1.64 16.09 -8.05
CA TYR A 123 -0.38 16.81 -7.88
C TYR A 123 0.85 15.91 -8.08
N ARG A 124 0.63 14.59 -8.12
CA ARG A 124 1.67 13.58 -8.35
C ARG A 124 1.33 12.71 -9.55
N LYS A 125 2.35 12.12 -10.15
CA LYS A 125 2.14 11.06 -11.14
C LYS A 125 1.47 9.86 -10.48
N PRO A 126 0.58 9.15 -11.19
CA PRO A 126 0.09 7.87 -10.70
C PRO A 126 1.25 6.91 -10.50
N LEU A 127 1.11 5.99 -9.57
CA LEU A 127 2.07 4.91 -9.37
C LEU A 127 2.04 3.98 -10.59
N THR A 128 3.18 3.34 -10.87
CA THR A 128 3.32 2.45 -12.02
C THR A 128 3.91 1.11 -11.61
N PHE A 129 3.66 0.07 -12.39
CA PHE A 129 4.38 -1.19 -12.31
C PHE A 129 4.42 -1.89 -13.66
N HIS A 130 5.37 -2.81 -13.82
CA HIS A 130 5.46 -3.69 -14.98
C HIS A 130 5.09 -5.12 -14.60
N THR A 131 4.30 -5.78 -15.46
CA THR A 131 4.13 -7.24 -15.37
C THR A 131 5.38 -7.95 -15.89
N CYS A 132 5.68 -9.14 -15.35
CA CYS A 132 6.79 -9.95 -15.83
C CYS A 132 6.63 -10.25 -17.32
N ASN A 133 7.74 -10.20 -18.07
CA ASN A 133 7.78 -10.59 -19.47
C ASN A 133 8.42 -12.00 -19.59
N PRO A 134 7.64 -13.06 -19.88
CA PRO A 134 8.17 -14.42 -20.02
C PRO A 134 9.15 -14.59 -21.19
N GLN A 135 9.16 -13.63 -22.13
CA GLN A 135 10.06 -13.61 -23.27
C GLN A 135 11.31 -12.75 -23.04
N ALA A 136 11.47 -12.16 -21.86
CA ALA A 136 12.67 -11.40 -21.53
C ALA A 136 13.90 -12.34 -21.49
N PRO A 137 15.04 -11.90 -22.06
CA PRO A 137 16.25 -12.74 -22.10
C PRO A 137 16.89 -12.93 -20.72
N ALA A 138 16.59 -12.08 -19.77
CA ALA A 138 17.12 -12.09 -18.42
C ALA A 138 16.16 -11.44 -17.44
N THR A 139 16.32 -11.78 -16.16
CA THR A 139 15.66 -11.14 -15.01
C THR A 139 16.73 -10.51 -14.13
N SER A 140 16.53 -9.26 -13.73
CA SER A 140 17.44 -8.53 -12.84
C SER A 140 16.77 -8.29 -11.49
N PHE A 141 17.48 -8.57 -10.41
CA PHE A 141 16.95 -8.32 -9.07
C PHE A 141 18.04 -7.82 -8.10
N VAL A 142 17.60 -7.15 -7.06
CA VAL A 142 18.44 -6.75 -5.94
C VAL A 142 18.10 -7.65 -4.77
N MET A 143 19.12 -8.17 -4.08
CA MET A 143 18.96 -8.91 -2.84
C MET A 143 19.64 -8.17 -1.70
N VAL A 144 18.93 -8.05 -0.58
CA VAL A 144 19.39 -7.37 0.64
C VAL A 144 19.06 -8.25 1.85
N ASN A 145 19.97 -8.32 2.80
CA ASN A 145 19.80 -9.04 4.08
C ASN A 145 20.57 -8.31 5.19
N ASP A 146 20.35 -8.71 6.45
CA ASP A 146 21.08 -8.23 7.64
C ASP A 146 21.03 -6.69 7.85
N ILE A 147 19.89 -6.08 7.60
CA ILE A 147 19.67 -4.63 7.79
C ILE A 147 19.41 -4.29 9.25
N HIS A 148 18.75 -5.18 10.01
CA HIS A 148 18.46 -5.01 11.44
C HIS A 148 17.75 -3.71 11.82
N GLY A 149 16.91 -3.19 10.92
CA GLY A 149 16.15 -1.94 11.12
C GLY A 149 16.93 -0.65 10.83
N ASP A 150 18.15 -0.76 10.29
CA ASP A 150 18.92 0.42 9.86
C ASP A 150 18.42 0.94 8.52
N ASN A 151 17.42 1.80 8.58
CA ASN A 151 16.82 2.44 7.40
C ASN A 151 17.81 3.27 6.59
N LYS A 152 18.80 3.88 7.25
CA LYS A 152 19.81 4.67 6.54
C LYS A 152 20.73 3.77 5.72
N LEU A 153 21.13 2.64 6.27
CA LEU A 153 21.89 1.62 5.52
C LEU A 153 21.08 1.13 4.31
N LEU A 154 19.78 0.85 4.50
CA LEU A 154 18.91 0.45 3.39
C LEU A 154 18.84 1.53 2.30
N GLU A 155 18.69 2.80 2.65
CA GLU A 155 18.72 3.93 1.70
C GLU A 155 20.05 3.99 0.94
N ASP A 156 21.17 3.90 1.65
CA ASP A 156 22.50 3.95 1.06
C ASP A 156 22.75 2.79 0.09
N LEU A 157 22.30 1.58 0.43
CA LEU A 157 22.40 0.41 -0.44
C LEU A 157 21.53 0.58 -1.70
N MET A 158 20.26 0.96 -1.54
CA MET A 158 19.34 1.15 -2.67
C MET A 158 19.80 2.28 -3.60
N SER A 159 20.43 3.33 -3.08
CA SER A 159 20.97 4.43 -3.90
C SER A 159 22.08 3.99 -4.86
N ARG A 160 22.74 2.86 -4.58
CA ARG A 160 23.81 2.27 -5.42
C ARG A 160 23.27 1.28 -6.45
N CYS A 161 21.99 0.91 -6.37
CA CYS A 161 21.34 -0.03 -7.26
C CYS A 161 20.71 0.70 -8.45
N ASN A 162 20.71 0.06 -9.61
CA ASN A 162 19.96 0.56 -10.76
C ASN A 162 18.51 0.07 -10.70
N LEU A 163 17.69 0.74 -9.89
CA LEU A 163 16.29 0.37 -9.69
C LEU A 163 15.45 0.46 -10.97
N THR A 164 15.84 1.26 -11.95
CA THR A 164 15.09 1.36 -13.23
C THR A 164 15.24 0.10 -14.11
N GLN A 165 16.21 -0.75 -13.82
CA GLN A 165 16.45 -2.02 -14.51
C GLN A 165 16.22 -3.23 -13.59
N THR A 166 15.59 -3.03 -12.42
CA THR A 166 15.34 -4.07 -11.43
C THR A 166 13.90 -4.55 -11.55
N ASP A 167 13.73 -5.85 -11.78
CA ASP A 167 12.41 -6.48 -11.90
C ASP A 167 11.77 -6.71 -10.53
N PHE A 168 12.57 -7.01 -9.49
CA PHE A 168 12.11 -7.15 -8.11
C PHE A 168 13.24 -6.97 -7.09
N VAL A 169 12.86 -6.75 -5.82
CA VAL A 169 13.78 -6.73 -4.69
C VAL A 169 13.45 -7.89 -3.75
N LEU A 170 14.47 -8.64 -3.35
CA LEU A 170 14.37 -9.71 -2.37
C LEU A 170 15.01 -9.26 -1.05
N PHE A 171 14.22 -9.13 0.00
CA PHE A 171 14.68 -9.05 1.37
C PHE A 171 14.88 -10.46 1.92
N ASN A 172 16.15 -10.87 2.08
CA ASN A 172 16.54 -12.25 2.35
C ASN A 172 16.84 -12.47 3.83
N GLY A 173 15.96 -11.99 4.70
CA GLY A 173 16.04 -12.21 6.15
C GLY A 173 16.90 -11.21 6.90
N ASP A 174 16.72 -11.23 8.20
CA ASP A 174 17.38 -10.38 9.20
C ASP A 174 17.25 -8.88 8.88
N MET A 175 16.09 -8.51 8.33
CA MET A 175 15.73 -7.11 8.09
C MET A 175 15.46 -6.38 9.40
N LEU A 176 15.06 -7.12 10.45
CA LEU A 176 14.86 -6.64 11.82
C LEU A 176 15.61 -7.52 12.81
N SER A 177 16.00 -6.95 13.95
CA SER A 177 16.62 -7.73 15.04
C SER A 177 15.61 -8.63 15.77
N PHE A 178 14.33 -8.26 15.77
CA PHE A 178 13.17 -9.00 16.31
C PHE A 178 11.87 -8.34 15.88
N ILE A 179 10.76 -9.09 15.90
CA ILE A 179 9.42 -8.56 15.58
C ILE A 179 8.50 -8.84 16.76
N ASN A 180 8.07 -7.79 17.48
CA ASN A 180 7.07 -7.86 18.54
C ASN A 180 5.74 -7.19 18.14
N SER A 181 5.73 -6.42 17.05
CA SER A 181 4.54 -5.73 16.56
C SER A 181 4.63 -5.46 15.04
N GLU A 182 3.48 -5.30 14.41
CA GLU A 182 3.40 -4.90 12.99
C GLU A 182 4.08 -3.54 12.74
N ASP A 183 3.96 -2.62 13.69
CA ASP A 183 4.56 -1.29 13.61
C ASP A 183 6.09 -1.34 13.46
N GLN A 184 6.75 -2.31 14.10
CA GLN A 184 8.19 -2.53 13.94
C GLN A 184 8.55 -2.97 12.53
N LEU A 185 7.72 -3.81 11.90
CA LEU A 185 7.92 -4.25 10.52
C LEU A 185 7.87 -3.06 9.56
N PHE A 186 6.84 -2.23 9.68
CA PHE A 186 6.66 -1.08 8.80
C PHE A 186 7.75 -0.03 9.01
N LYS A 187 7.96 0.43 10.24
CA LYS A 187 8.97 1.45 10.57
C LYS A 187 10.40 0.94 10.41
N GLY A 188 10.62 -0.35 10.59
CA GLY A 188 11.95 -0.94 10.53
C GLY A 188 12.55 -1.03 9.14
N PHE A 189 11.74 -1.27 8.09
CA PHE A 189 12.23 -1.26 6.71
C PHE A 189 11.15 -1.09 5.64
N MET A 190 9.90 -1.52 5.87
CA MET A 190 8.90 -1.54 4.81
C MET A 190 8.50 -0.14 4.33
N ASP A 191 8.31 0.82 5.23
CA ASP A 191 7.96 2.20 4.85
C ASP A 191 9.11 2.86 4.07
N THR A 192 10.36 2.53 4.42
CA THR A 192 11.54 2.96 3.65
C THR A 192 11.54 2.32 2.27
N ALA A 193 11.25 1.03 2.15
CA ALA A 193 11.13 0.34 0.86
C ALA A 193 10.00 0.96 0.00
N VAL A 194 8.83 1.24 0.58
CA VAL A 194 7.71 1.91 -0.11
C VAL A 194 8.14 3.27 -0.67
N ARG A 195 8.82 4.06 0.12
CA ARG A 195 9.31 5.38 -0.29
C ARG A 195 10.35 5.31 -1.41
N LEU A 196 11.18 4.27 -1.43
CA LEU A 196 12.28 4.12 -2.38
C LEU A 196 11.86 3.43 -3.69
N PHE A 197 11.07 2.36 -3.61
CA PHE A 197 10.77 1.54 -4.78
C PHE A 197 9.51 0.66 -4.68
N ALA A 198 9.10 0.20 -3.50
CA ALA A 198 8.16 -0.92 -3.38
C ALA A 198 6.74 -0.60 -3.87
N SER A 199 6.42 0.68 -4.08
CA SER A 199 5.18 1.10 -4.76
C SER A 199 5.20 0.82 -6.27
N GLU A 200 6.38 0.63 -6.90
CA GLU A 200 6.53 0.50 -8.36
C GLU A 200 7.32 -0.75 -8.77
N ILE A 201 8.15 -1.29 -7.86
CA ILE A 201 8.92 -2.51 -8.06
C ILE A 201 8.49 -3.52 -6.98
N PRO A 202 8.07 -4.74 -7.36
CA PRO A 202 7.65 -5.74 -6.37
C PRO A 202 8.76 -6.13 -5.42
N MET A 203 8.39 -6.33 -4.16
CA MET A 203 9.29 -6.84 -3.15
C MET A 203 8.85 -8.22 -2.65
N TYR A 204 9.82 -9.05 -2.33
CA TYR A 204 9.63 -10.34 -1.69
C TYR A 204 10.40 -10.35 -0.37
N TYR A 205 9.85 -11.01 0.63
CA TYR A 205 10.46 -11.07 1.95
C TYR A 205 10.52 -12.51 2.44
N ALA A 206 11.74 -12.98 2.69
CA ALA A 206 12.02 -14.20 3.42
C ALA A 206 12.41 -13.82 4.85
N ARG A 207 11.82 -14.47 5.85
CA ARG A 207 12.20 -14.26 7.27
C ARG A 207 13.52 -14.94 7.56
N GLY A 208 14.41 -14.22 8.23
CA GLY A 208 15.64 -14.77 8.78
C GLY A 208 15.45 -15.33 10.19
N ASN A 209 16.58 -15.68 10.84
CA ASN A 209 16.54 -16.22 12.20
C ASN A 209 16.19 -15.14 13.25
N HIS A 210 16.46 -13.86 12.96
CA HIS A 210 16.11 -12.76 13.87
C HIS A 210 14.60 -12.51 13.91
N GLU A 211 13.91 -12.54 12.79
CA GLU A 211 12.46 -12.35 12.74
C GLU A 211 11.65 -13.56 13.27
N THR A 212 12.31 -14.67 13.54
CA THR A 212 11.66 -15.85 14.16
C THR A 212 11.82 -15.89 15.68
N ARG A 213 12.56 -14.93 16.25
CA ARG A 213 12.70 -14.72 17.68
C ARG A 213 11.59 -13.78 18.17
N GLY A 214 10.49 -14.29 18.67
CA GLY A 214 9.38 -13.46 19.18
C GLY A 214 8.14 -14.26 19.38
#